data_d001a5ada11896279914181236ba6eb7
#
_entry.id   d001a5ada11896279914181236ba6eb7
#
_cell.length_a   1.000
_cell.length_b   1.000
_cell.length_c   1.000
_cell.angle_alpha   90.00
_cell.angle_beta   90.00
_cell.angle_gamma   90.00
#
_symmetry.space_group_name_H-M   'P 1'
#
loop_
_entity.id
_entity.type
_entity.pdbx_description
1 polymer ?
#
loop_
_entity_poly.entity_id
_entity_poly.type
_entity_poly.pdbx_seq_one_letter_code
_entity_poly.pdbx_strand_id
1 'polypeptide(L)'
;KLTYAEQAEPKGIAEAFTIAKSFIKRDNVSLLLGDNLFYGSSVFSRAFKNFSSGGTVFAYEVNDPERYGVIELNKSGQPVSLEEKPAEPKTNLAIPGLYIFDNSVIGVAKGLKPSKRGELEITDVIQHYLDKKDLKVYRINRGCAWLDAGTCQSMDEAGEYVRVIEQRQGIKIGCQRSCI
;
A
#
# COMPACT_ATOMS: atom_id res chain seq x y z
N LYS A 1 2.11 20.59 -7.11
CA LYS A 1 1.15 20.70 -8.25
C LYS A 1 0.29 19.45 -8.28
N LEU A 2 -1.04 19.60 -8.26
CA LEU A 2 -1.99 18.49 -8.46
C LEU A 2 -2.22 18.29 -9.95
N THR A 3 -2.35 17.01 -10.34
CA THR A 3 -2.73 16.60 -11.68
C THR A 3 -3.77 15.47 -11.53
N TYR A 4 -4.76 15.50 -12.39
CA TYR A 4 -5.85 14.52 -12.38
C TYR A 4 -5.72 13.61 -13.59
N ALA A 5 -6.07 12.34 -13.40
CA ALA A 5 -6.18 11.36 -14.46
C ALA A 5 -7.37 10.45 -14.17
N GLU A 6 -8.02 9.96 -15.21
CA GLU A 6 -9.18 9.09 -15.11
C GLU A 6 -8.81 7.68 -15.53
N GLN A 7 -9.26 6.69 -14.77
CA GLN A 7 -9.28 5.29 -15.16
C GLN A 7 -10.67 4.97 -15.70
N ALA A 8 -10.79 4.84 -17.01
CA ALA A 8 -12.09 4.70 -17.68
C ALA A 8 -12.84 3.40 -17.32
N GLU A 9 -12.12 2.35 -16.95
CA GLU A 9 -12.66 1.06 -16.53
C GLU A 9 -11.86 0.53 -15.35
N PRO A 10 -12.49 -0.17 -14.38
CA PRO A 10 -11.83 -0.69 -13.18
C PRO A 10 -10.98 -1.94 -13.49
N LYS A 11 -9.88 -1.77 -14.24
CA LYS A 11 -8.98 -2.86 -14.66
C LYS A 11 -7.97 -3.29 -13.62
N GLY A 12 -8.05 -2.76 -12.41
CA GLY A 12 -7.12 -3.07 -11.31
C GLY A 12 -6.17 -1.93 -10.99
N ILE A 13 -5.61 -1.98 -9.78
CA ILE A 13 -4.80 -0.90 -9.20
C ILE A 13 -3.49 -0.67 -9.98
N ALA A 14 -2.89 -1.74 -10.51
CA ALA A 14 -1.61 -1.64 -11.23
C ALA A 14 -1.69 -0.80 -12.51
N GLU A 15 -2.89 -0.63 -13.10
CA GLU A 15 -3.07 0.24 -14.27
C GLU A 15 -2.72 1.71 -13.99
N ALA A 16 -2.82 2.14 -12.73
CA ALA A 16 -2.47 3.50 -12.31
C ALA A 16 -1.05 3.92 -12.76
N PHE A 17 -0.09 3.01 -12.76
CA PHE A 17 1.28 3.32 -13.21
C PHE A 17 1.38 3.59 -14.72
N THR A 18 0.54 2.94 -15.53
CA THR A 18 0.50 3.17 -16.96
C THR A 18 -0.24 4.46 -17.31
N ILE A 19 -1.33 4.75 -16.61
CA ILE A 19 -2.12 5.98 -16.74
C ILE A 19 -1.25 7.19 -16.33
N ALA A 20 -0.57 7.09 -15.19
CA ALA A 20 0.26 8.16 -14.65
C ALA A 20 1.66 8.27 -15.30
N LYS A 21 1.98 7.50 -16.34
CA LYS A 21 3.32 7.47 -16.95
C LYS A 21 3.88 8.85 -17.29
N SER A 22 3.06 9.74 -17.85
CA SER A 22 3.48 11.09 -18.22
C SER A 22 3.76 11.99 -17.01
N PHE A 23 3.14 11.70 -15.88
CA PHE A 23 3.37 12.35 -14.59
C PHE A 23 4.62 11.79 -13.92
N ILE A 24 4.77 10.47 -13.84
CA ILE A 24 5.91 9.77 -13.21
C ILE A 24 7.23 10.07 -13.95
N LYS A 25 7.20 10.10 -15.28
CA LYS A 25 8.38 10.31 -16.14
C LYS A 25 9.51 9.33 -15.82
N ARG A 26 10.60 9.82 -15.20
CA ARG A 26 11.79 9.05 -14.81
C ARG A 26 11.97 8.95 -13.29
N ASP A 27 11.04 9.48 -12.54
CA ASP A 27 11.14 9.52 -11.07
C ASP A 27 10.69 8.20 -10.44
N ASN A 28 11.10 7.98 -9.21
CA ASN A 28 10.49 6.98 -8.34
C ASN A 28 9.05 7.40 -8.04
N VAL A 29 8.20 6.45 -7.71
CA VAL A 29 6.78 6.69 -7.49
C VAL A 29 6.30 6.02 -6.21
N SER A 30 5.42 6.70 -5.48
CA SER A 30 4.60 6.06 -4.46
C SER A 30 3.14 6.05 -4.89
N LEU A 31 2.48 4.94 -4.65
CA LEU A 31 1.04 4.78 -4.82
C LEU A 31 0.41 4.65 -3.44
N LEU A 32 -0.56 5.51 -3.16
CA LEU A 32 -1.38 5.46 -1.95
C LEU A 32 -2.83 5.31 -2.37
N LEU A 33 -3.51 4.30 -1.82
CA LEU A 33 -4.94 4.10 -2.05
C LEU A 33 -5.73 5.10 -1.22
N GLY A 34 -6.76 5.69 -1.83
CA GLY A 34 -7.52 6.81 -1.26
C GLY A 34 -8.41 6.44 -0.06
N ASP A 35 -8.68 5.15 0.13
CA ASP A 35 -9.44 4.57 1.23
C ASP A 35 -8.56 4.09 2.40
N ASN A 36 -7.24 4.26 2.32
CA ASN A 36 -6.31 3.84 3.35
C ASN A 36 -5.91 5.00 4.26
N LEU A 37 -6.14 4.85 5.56
CA LEU A 37 -5.75 5.80 6.59
C LEU A 37 -4.64 5.20 7.45
N PHE A 38 -3.55 5.97 7.63
CA PHE A 38 -2.41 5.60 8.46
C PHE A 38 -2.20 6.62 9.57
N TYR A 39 -1.96 6.15 10.80
CA TYR A 39 -1.71 7.03 11.95
C TYR A 39 -0.64 6.45 12.88
N GLY A 40 0.23 7.31 13.38
CA GLY A 40 1.11 7.02 14.52
C GLY A 40 2.44 6.33 14.19
N SER A 41 2.92 6.29 12.94
CA SER A 41 4.17 5.60 12.61
C SER A 41 5.23 6.47 11.94
N SER A 42 6.47 6.37 12.45
CA SER A 42 7.67 6.91 11.78
C SER A 42 8.23 5.97 10.70
N VAL A 43 7.65 4.75 10.55
CA VAL A 43 8.15 3.74 9.61
C VAL A 43 8.07 4.24 8.17
N PHE A 44 7.02 4.98 7.84
CA PHE A 44 6.83 5.56 6.51
C PHE A 44 7.95 6.54 6.15
N SER A 45 8.20 7.53 7.00
CA SER A 45 9.29 8.49 6.78
C SER A 45 10.65 7.81 6.62
N ARG A 46 10.91 6.75 7.39
CA ARG A 46 12.13 5.96 7.29
C ARG A 46 12.19 5.21 5.96
N ALA A 47 11.08 4.59 5.51
CA ALA A 47 11.02 3.90 4.23
C ALA A 47 11.30 4.85 3.07
N PHE A 48 10.64 6.01 3.04
CA PHE A 48 10.87 7.04 2.02
C PHE A 48 12.31 7.55 2.00
N LYS A 49 12.91 7.85 3.17
CA LYS A 49 14.28 8.32 3.27
C LYS A 49 15.32 7.30 2.79
N ASN A 50 15.03 6.01 3.01
CA ASN A 50 15.96 4.93 2.69
C ASN A 50 15.66 4.28 1.33
N PHE A 51 14.67 4.78 0.59
CA PHE A 51 14.34 4.26 -0.73
C PHE A 51 15.37 4.72 -1.75
N SER A 52 15.92 3.80 -2.52
CA SER A 52 16.84 4.06 -3.63
C SER A 52 16.35 3.46 -4.94
N SER A 53 15.96 2.20 -4.92
CA SER A 53 15.49 1.46 -6.09
C SER A 53 14.65 0.25 -5.65
N GLY A 54 14.08 -0.47 -6.61
CA GLY A 54 13.30 -1.67 -6.40
C GLY A 54 11.88 -1.39 -5.94
N GLY A 55 11.33 -2.33 -5.17
CA GLY A 55 10.01 -2.23 -4.55
C GLY A 55 10.10 -2.11 -3.03
N THR A 56 9.23 -1.31 -2.44
CA THR A 56 9.05 -1.24 -0.98
C THR A 56 7.58 -1.31 -0.67
N VAL A 57 7.23 -2.22 0.23
CA VAL A 57 5.86 -2.41 0.75
C VAL A 57 5.87 -2.41 2.27
N PHE A 58 4.68 -2.32 2.83
CA PHE A 58 4.49 -2.37 4.28
C PHE A 58 3.74 -3.63 4.64
N ALA A 59 3.96 -4.16 5.84
CA ALA A 59 3.26 -5.31 6.38
C ALA A 59 2.62 -4.94 7.72
N TYR A 60 1.34 -5.21 7.85
CA TYR A 60 0.55 -4.94 9.05
C TYR A 60 -0.17 -6.21 9.50
N GLU A 61 -0.15 -6.49 10.79
CA GLU A 61 -0.78 -7.67 11.36
C GLU A 61 -2.29 -7.41 11.54
N VAL A 62 -3.11 -8.25 10.91
CA VAL A 62 -4.58 -8.16 10.91
C VAL A 62 -5.21 -9.47 11.39
N ASN A 63 -6.50 -9.43 11.74
CA ASN A 63 -7.26 -10.62 12.13
C ASN A 63 -8.01 -11.28 10.96
N ASP A 64 -8.13 -10.57 9.83
CA ASP A 64 -8.88 -10.94 8.63
C ASP A 64 -8.00 -10.87 7.36
N PRO A 65 -6.84 -11.58 7.34
CA PRO A 65 -5.85 -11.47 6.27
C PRO A 65 -6.37 -11.89 4.89
N GLU A 66 -7.40 -12.74 4.82
CA GLU A 66 -8.03 -13.21 3.58
C GLU A 66 -8.63 -12.08 2.72
N ARG A 67 -8.81 -10.89 3.29
CA ARG A 67 -9.33 -9.72 2.58
C ARG A 67 -8.27 -8.98 1.75
N TYR A 68 -7.01 -9.24 2.00
CA TYR A 68 -5.88 -8.44 1.54
C TYR A 68 -4.84 -9.26 0.78
N GLY A 69 -3.91 -8.59 0.12
CA GLY A 69 -2.65 -9.22 -0.25
C GLY A 69 -1.86 -9.59 1.02
N VAL A 70 -1.44 -10.84 1.13
CA VAL A 70 -0.76 -11.39 2.31
C VAL A 70 0.69 -11.68 1.98
N ILE A 71 1.62 -11.28 2.84
CA ILE A 71 3.04 -11.50 2.67
C ILE A 71 3.60 -12.39 3.79
N GLU A 72 4.42 -13.35 3.40
CA GLU A 72 5.17 -14.19 4.34
C GLU A 72 6.61 -13.69 4.45
N LEU A 73 7.11 -13.59 5.68
CA LEU A 73 8.48 -13.21 5.97
C LEU A 73 9.21 -14.36 6.65
N ASN A 74 10.47 -14.58 6.28
CA ASN A 74 11.33 -15.53 6.99
C ASN A 74 11.75 -14.97 8.36
N LYS A 75 12.50 -15.77 9.14
CA LYS A 75 12.99 -15.39 10.48
C LYS A 75 13.90 -14.15 10.48
N SER A 76 14.49 -13.83 9.33
CA SER A 76 15.33 -12.63 9.15
C SER A 76 14.54 -11.42 8.67
N GLY A 77 13.19 -11.52 8.54
CA GLY A 77 12.30 -10.45 8.09
C GLY A 77 12.32 -10.22 6.58
N GLN A 78 12.88 -11.15 5.79
CA GLN A 78 12.88 -11.05 4.34
C GLN A 78 11.60 -11.68 3.76
N PRO A 79 11.01 -11.10 2.70
CA PRO A 79 9.83 -11.67 2.05
C PRO A 79 10.17 -12.97 1.32
N VAL A 80 9.30 -13.98 1.47
CA VAL A 80 9.47 -15.31 0.86
C VAL A 80 8.30 -15.72 -0.01
N SER A 81 7.10 -15.26 0.29
CA SER A 81 5.92 -15.51 -0.54
C SER A 81 4.90 -14.38 -0.43
N LEU A 82 4.05 -14.29 -1.44
CA LEU A 82 3.01 -13.29 -1.57
C LEU A 82 1.78 -13.93 -2.19
N GLU A 83 0.59 -13.64 -1.68
CA GLU A 83 -0.66 -14.15 -2.21
C GLU A 83 -1.77 -13.10 -2.12
N GLU A 84 -2.52 -12.92 -3.21
CA GLU A 84 -3.67 -12.00 -3.25
C GLU A 84 -4.90 -12.68 -2.70
N LYS A 85 -5.48 -12.14 -1.63
CA LYS A 85 -6.73 -12.58 -1.01
C LYS A 85 -6.83 -14.10 -0.88
N PRO A 86 -5.88 -14.74 -0.19
CA PRO A 86 -5.85 -16.18 -0.06
C PRO A 86 -7.06 -16.70 0.74
N ALA A 87 -7.66 -17.80 0.32
CA ALA A 87 -8.73 -18.45 1.08
C ALA A 87 -8.19 -19.04 2.41
N GLU A 88 -6.93 -19.48 2.41
CA GLU A 88 -6.23 -20.00 3.57
C GLU A 88 -4.90 -19.26 3.75
N PRO A 89 -4.90 -18.11 4.45
CA PRO A 89 -3.71 -17.28 4.61
C PRO A 89 -2.61 -18.00 5.41
N LYS A 90 -1.37 -17.97 4.92
CA LYS A 90 -0.21 -18.54 5.63
C LYS A 90 0.26 -17.69 6.80
N THR A 91 -0.05 -16.41 6.77
CA THR A 91 0.31 -15.43 7.82
C THR A 91 -0.79 -14.40 7.99
N ASN A 92 -0.74 -13.64 9.08
CA ASN A 92 -1.64 -12.51 9.32
C ASN A 92 -1.06 -11.16 8.86
N LEU A 93 -0.01 -11.19 8.03
CA LEU A 93 0.64 -9.97 7.55
C LEU A 93 0.01 -9.50 6.25
N ALA A 94 -0.94 -8.59 6.36
CA ALA A 94 -1.55 -7.91 5.22
C ALA A 94 -0.64 -6.81 4.66
N ILE A 95 -0.74 -6.54 3.38
CA ILE A 95 -0.05 -5.44 2.70
C ILE A 95 -1.02 -4.27 2.57
N PRO A 96 -0.82 -3.18 3.34
CA PRO A 96 -1.60 -1.96 3.21
C PRO A 96 -1.42 -1.27 1.86
N GLY A 97 -2.38 -0.44 1.50
CA GLY A 97 -2.42 0.28 0.23
C GLY A 97 -1.43 1.45 0.14
N LEU A 98 -0.18 1.26 0.53
CA LEU A 98 0.93 2.18 0.33
C LEU A 98 2.14 1.44 -0.23
N TYR A 99 2.58 1.85 -1.39
CA TYR A 99 3.65 1.20 -2.15
C TYR A 99 4.66 2.24 -2.62
N ILE A 100 5.94 1.87 -2.69
CA ILE A 100 6.99 2.71 -3.26
C ILE A 100 7.76 1.87 -4.27
N PHE A 101 7.90 2.36 -5.48
CA PHE A 101 8.59 1.67 -6.56
C PHE A 101 9.54 2.60 -7.30
N ASP A 102 10.58 2.04 -7.87
CA ASP A 102 11.38 2.73 -8.84
C ASP A 102 10.63 2.85 -10.20
N ASN A 103 11.21 3.61 -11.11
CA ASN A 103 10.60 3.89 -12.41
C ASN A 103 10.31 2.65 -13.26
N SER A 104 10.98 1.52 -13.01
CA SER A 104 10.78 0.28 -13.76
C SER A 104 9.35 -0.27 -13.60
N VAL A 105 8.62 0.14 -12.55
CA VAL A 105 7.23 -0.26 -12.30
C VAL A 105 6.31 0.02 -13.49
N ILE A 106 6.55 1.09 -14.27
CA ILE A 106 5.76 1.39 -15.47
C ILE A 106 5.88 0.28 -16.49
N GLY A 107 7.08 -0.26 -16.66
CA GLY A 107 7.34 -1.40 -17.57
C GLY A 107 6.71 -2.69 -17.02
N VAL A 108 6.83 -2.93 -15.73
CA VAL A 108 6.23 -4.07 -15.06
C VAL A 108 4.70 -4.06 -15.24
N ALA A 109 4.05 -2.95 -14.86
CA ALA A 109 2.59 -2.81 -14.99
C ALA A 109 2.07 -3.02 -16.41
N LYS A 110 2.81 -2.56 -17.43
CA LYS A 110 2.48 -2.80 -18.85
C LYS A 110 2.55 -4.25 -19.26
N GLY A 111 3.41 -5.04 -18.63
CA GLY A 111 3.61 -6.46 -18.92
C GLY A 111 2.63 -7.38 -18.21
N LEU A 112 1.85 -6.88 -17.26
CA LEU A 112 0.89 -7.68 -16.50
C LEU A 112 -0.24 -8.22 -17.39
N LYS A 113 -0.74 -9.38 -16.98
CA LYS A 113 -1.96 -9.97 -17.54
C LYS A 113 -3.04 -9.92 -16.46
N PRO A 114 -4.31 -9.75 -16.86
CA PRO A 114 -5.40 -9.81 -15.90
C PRO A 114 -5.41 -11.13 -15.13
N SER A 115 -5.65 -11.06 -13.84
CA SER A 115 -5.83 -12.21 -12.95
C SER A 115 -7.10 -12.98 -13.29
N LYS A 116 -7.39 -14.08 -12.55
CA LYS A 116 -8.67 -14.78 -12.64
C LYS A 116 -9.88 -13.89 -12.31
N ARG A 117 -9.65 -12.78 -11.60
CA ARG A 117 -10.66 -11.75 -11.28
C ARG A 117 -10.85 -10.73 -12.39
N GLY A 118 -10.05 -10.79 -13.46
CA GLY A 118 -10.06 -9.84 -14.56
C GLY A 118 -9.31 -8.53 -14.28
N GLU A 119 -8.55 -8.46 -13.18
CA GLU A 119 -7.84 -7.26 -12.71
C GLU A 119 -6.33 -7.37 -12.90
N LEU A 120 -5.68 -6.22 -13.15
CA LEU A 120 -4.23 -6.08 -13.06
C LEU A 120 -3.86 -5.86 -11.59
N GLU A 121 -3.47 -6.94 -10.92
CA GLU A 121 -3.26 -6.94 -9.48
C GLU A 121 -1.97 -6.20 -9.10
N ILE A 122 -2.04 -5.44 -8.02
CA ILE A 122 -0.84 -4.80 -7.45
C ILE A 122 0.12 -5.87 -6.88
N THR A 123 -0.40 -6.98 -6.40
CA THR A 123 0.36 -8.12 -5.91
C THR A 123 1.24 -8.74 -7.00
N ASP A 124 0.82 -8.74 -8.26
CA ASP A 124 1.66 -9.20 -9.38
C ASP A 124 2.84 -8.25 -9.63
N VAL A 125 2.63 -6.95 -9.44
CA VAL A 125 3.74 -5.97 -9.46
C VAL A 125 4.72 -6.28 -8.33
N ILE A 126 4.23 -6.48 -7.11
CA ILE A 126 5.06 -6.78 -5.94
C ILE A 126 5.81 -8.11 -6.14
N GLN A 127 5.14 -9.13 -6.69
CA GLN A 127 5.72 -10.44 -6.99
C GLN A 127 6.92 -10.30 -7.94
N HIS A 128 6.84 -9.43 -8.95
CA HIS A 128 7.96 -9.17 -9.85
C HIS A 128 9.22 -8.70 -9.10
N TYR A 129 9.08 -7.80 -8.12
CA TYR A 129 10.20 -7.33 -7.31
C TYR A 129 10.67 -8.41 -6.32
N LEU A 130 9.76 -9.22 -5.80
CA LEU A 130 10.09 -10.36 -4.94
C LEU A 130 10.96 -11.38 -5.70
N ASP A 131 10.56 -11.76 -6.91
CA ASP A 131 11.29 -12.71 -7.77
C ASP A 131 12.69 -12.21 -8.12
N LYS A 132 12.84 -10.90 -8.30
CA LYS A 132 14.13 -10.23 -8.50
C LYS A 132 14.95 -10.05 -7.24
N LYS A 133 14.45 -10.43 -6.07
CA LYS A 133 15.07 -10.18 -4.76
C LYS A 133 15.34 -8.69 -4.49
N ASP A 134 14.51 -7.82 -5.06
CA ASP A 134 14.60 -6.36 -4.95
C ASP A 134 13.34 -5.76 -4.28
N LEU A 135 12.73 -6.53 -3.37
CA LEU A 135 11.60 -6.13 -2.56
C LEU A 135 12.02 -5.91 -1.11
N LYS A 136 11.76 -4.71 -0.57
CA LYS A 136 11.93 -4.40 0.85
C LYS A 136 10.56 -4.37 1.54
N VAL A 137 10.50 -4.91 2.75
CA VAL A 137 9.29 -4.93 3.56
C VAL A 137 9.54 -4.22 4.88
N TYR A 138 8.69 -3.26 5.21
CA TYR A 138 8.71 -2.58 6.50
C TYR A 138 7.49 -3.02 7.31
N ARG A 139 7.72 -3.65 8.46
CA ARG A 139 6.63 -3.98 9.39
C ARG A 139 6.16 -2.71 10.10
N ILE A 140 4.86 -2.50 10.07
CA ILE A 140 4.18 -1.46 10.87
C ILE A 140 4.01 -2.01 12.28
N ASN A 141 4.52 -1.29 13.26
CA ASN A 141 4.54 -1.73 14.66
C ASN A 141 3.18 -1.57 15.34
N ARG A 142 3.00 -2.27 16.47
CA ARG A 142 1.89 -2.03 17.40
C ARG A 142 1.87 -0.56 17.82
N GLY A 143 0.67 -0.03 18.04
CA GLY A 143 0.48 1.40 18.36
C GLY A 143 0.36 2.32 17.13
N CYS A 144 0.55 1.78 15.94
CA CYS A 144 0.18 2.42 14.69
C CYS A 144 -1.16 1.89 14.22
N ALA A 145 -1.99 2.74 13.66
CA ALA A 145 -3.22 2.32 13.02
C ALA A 145 -3.06 2.33 11.50
N TRP A 146 -3.54 1.26 10.88
CA TRP A 146 -3.93 1.22 9.49
C TRP A 146 -5.41 0.87 9.44
N LEU A 147 -6.19 1.70 8.79
CA LEU A 147 -7.63 1.52 8.61
C LEU A 147 -7.93 1.54 7.11
N ASP A 148 -8.63 0.52 6.65
CA ASP A 148 -9.12 0.38 5.29
C ASP A 148 -10.60 0.82 5.28
N ALA A 149 -10.87 1.99 4.72
CA ALA A 149 -12.21 2.58 4.68
C ALA A 149 -13.01 2.18 3.42
N GLY A 150 -12.73 0.99 2.87
CA GLY A 150 -13.33 0.49 1.63
C GLY A 150 -14.80 0.04 1.75
N THR A 151 -15.37 -0.06 2.96
CA THR A 151 -16.78 -0.38 3.21
C THR A 151 -17.43 0.68 4.07
N CYS A 152 -18.78 0.76 4.06
CA CYS A 152 -19.49 1.69 4.94
C CYS A 152 -19.13 1.46 6.41
N GLN A 153 -19.06 0.22 6.86
CA GLN A 153 -18.71 -0.12 8.23
C GLN A 153 -17.27 0.31 8.57
N SER A 154 -16.29 -0.04 7.73
CA SER A 154 -14.90 0.32 8.00
C SER A 154 -14.65 1.83 7.89
N MET A 155 -15.44 2.54 7.08
CA MET A 155 -15.42 4.01 7.04
C MET A 155 -15.92 4.62 8.35
N ASP A 156 -17.00 4.09 8.95
CA ASP A 156 -17.51 4.53 10.25
C ASP A 156 -16.47 4.28 11.34
N GLU A 157 -15.84 3.10 11.36
CA GLU A 157 -14.76 2.75 12.31
C GLU A 157 -13.56 3.69 12.17
N ALA A 158 -13.16 4.02 10.94
CA ALA A 158 -12.09 4.99 10.68
C ALA A 158 -12.46 6.40 11.16
N GLY A 159 -13.71 6.82 10.92
CA GLY A 159 -14.24 8.10 11.39
C GLY A 159 -14.27 8.18 12.91
N GLU A 160 -14.71 7.13 13.58
CA GLU A 160 -14.70 7.04 15.04
C GLU A 160 -13.28 7.12 15.61
N TYR A 161 -12.34 6.38 15.03
CA TYR A 161 -10.93 6.44 15.42
C TYR A 161 -10.38 7.88 15.33
N VAL A 162 -10.57 8.54 14.19
CA VAL A 162 -10.15 9.93 13.98
C VAL A 162 -10.79 10.85 15.01
N ARG A 163 -12.10 10.72 15.25
CA ARG A 163 -12.84 11.52 16.22
C ARG A 163 -12.27 11.39 17.63
N VAL A 164 -11.99 10.17 18.07
CA VAL A 164 -11.44 9.90 19.41
C VAL A 164 -10.07 10.56 19.57
N ILE A 165 -9.17 10.38 18.61
CA ILE A 165 -7.82 10.97 18.66
C ILE A 165 -7.89 12.50 18.66
N GLU A 166 -8.68 13.11 17.76
CA GLU A 166 -8.84 14.57 17.69
C GLU A 166 -9.38 15.17 18.97
N GLN A 167 -10.38 14.52 19.57
CA GLN A 167 -10.95 14.97 20.84
C GLN A 167 -9.94 14.89 22.00
N ARG A 168 -9.12 13.83 22.02
CA ARG A 168 -8.11 13.65 23.08
C ARG A 168 -6.93 14.59 22.95
N GLN A 169 -6.48 14.86 21.74
CA GLN A 169 -5.29 15.68 21.46
C GLN A 169 -5.62 17.17 21.22
N GLY A 170 -6.87 17.50 20.92
CA GLY A 170 -7.27 18.86 20.56
C GLY A 170 -6.73 19.34 19.21
N ILE A 171 -6.25 18.44 18.36
CA ILE A 171 -5.61 18.72 17.08
C ILE A 171 -6.32 17.91 15.98
N LYS A 172 -6.55 18.53 14.83
CA LYS A 172 -7.15 17.88 13.67
C LYS A 172 -6.15 16.97 12.97
N ILE A 173 -6.51 15.69 12.72
CA ILE A 173 -5.72 14.77 11.94
C ILE A 173 -5.73 15.19 10.47
N GLY A 174 -4.55 15.20 9.82
CA GLY A 174 -4.41 15.54 8.40
C GLY A 174 -4.69 17.01 8.06
N CYS A 175 -4.90 17.88 9.06
CA CYS A 175 -5.07 19.30 8.82
C CYS A 175 -3.73 19.95 8.45
N GLN A 176 -3.67 20.63 7.29
CA GLN A 176 -2.45 21.33 6.82
C GLN A 176 -1.92 22.36 7.83
N ARG A 177 -2.78 22.92 8.69
CA ARG A 177 -2.39 23.90 9.71
C ARG A 177 -1.74 23.28 10.96
N SER A 178 -1.84 21.97 11.14
CA SER A 178 -1.23 21.25 12.27
C SER A 178 0.11 20.59 11.94
N CYS A 179 0.63 20.81 10.73
CA CYS A 179 1.93 20.30 10.27
C CYS A 179 3.05 21.37 10.34
N ILE A 180 2.83 22.46 11.09
CA ILE A 180 3.82 23.52 11.32
C ILE A 180 4.44 23.35 12.70
#